data_17ad9a66dfe3c719c4991d9955d04597
#
_entry.id   17ad9a66dfe3c719c4991d9955d04597
#
_cell.length_a   1.000
_cell.length_b   1.000
_cell.length_c   1.000
_cell.angle_alpha   90.00
_cell.angle_beta   90.00
_cell.angle_gamma   90.00
#
_symmetry.space_group_name_H-M   'P 1'
#
loop_
_entity.id
_entity.type
_entity.pdbx_description
1 polymer ?
#
loop_
_entity_poly.entity_id
_entity_poly.type
_entity_poly.pdbx_seq_one_letter_code
_entity_poly.pdbx_strand_id
1 'polypeptide(L)'
;FLEAVRQVIYEEGPENSMVIHLTLIPYLSATGELKTKPTQHSVKTLMELGLKADVIVCRSERELTDEIKNKLALFCNVRFDCVIQSIDVETIYDVPIKMMDEGLDKVTLEKFKIKESEPNLDKWKNFLHKLKNPTHQINIGLVGKYVELDDSYKSILESLIHAGTENEVKVVVKSIHSEYLDKENISKKLFQLDGIIVAPGFGQRGLDGKIIAVEYARVNKIPFLGICLGMQMAVIEYARNVKKMRYANSTEISEKCKDPVIDLMT
;
A
#
# COMPACT_ATOMS: atom_id res chain seq x y z
N PHE A 1 -23.47 -6.79 -1.21
CA PHE A 1 -22.34 -6.93 -0.26
C PHE A 1 -22.82 -6.71 1.17
N LEU A 2 -23.33 -5.52 1.56
CA LEU A 2 -23.75 -5.22 2.95
C LEU A 2 -24.88 -6.14 3.44
N GLU A 3 -25.76 -6.58 2.56
CA GLU A 3 -26.78 -7.59 2.89
C GLU A 3 -26.15 -8.93 3.32
N ALA A 4 -25.10 -9.38 2.64
CA ALA A 4 -24.37 -10.59 3.03
C ALA A 4 -23.67 -10.41 4.38
N VAL A 5 -23.08 -9.22 4.63
CA VAL A 5 -22.49 -8.90 5.94
C VAL A 5 -23.53 -8.98 7.06
N ARG A 6 -24.73 -8.42 6.83
CA ARG A 6 -25.83 -8.49 7.78
C ARG A 6 -26.24 -9.94 8.09
N GLN A 7 -26.31 -10.79 7.06
CA GLN A 7 -26.65 -12.21 7.24
C GLN A 7 -25.58 -12.94 8.04
N VAL A 8 -24.28 -12.72 7.75
CA VAL A 8 -23.18 -13.31 8.52
C VAL A 8 -23.25 -12.89 10.00
N ILE A 9 -23.48 -11.61 10.29
CA ILE A 9 -23.64 -11.13 11.66
C ILE A 9 -24.81 -11.81 12.37
N TYR A 10 -25.91 -12.05 11.66
CA TYR A 10 -27.06 -12.75 12.21
C TYR A 10 -26.76 -14.23 12.51
N GLU A 11 -26.02 -14.90 11.63
CA GLU A 11 -25.64 -16.31 11.79
C GLU A 11 -24.61 -16.51 12.91
N GLU A 12 -23.57 -15.66 12.97
CA GLU A 12 -22.51 -15.76 13.98
C GLU A 12 -22.89 -15.20 15.35
N GLY A 13 -23.90 -14.35 15.41
CA GLY A 13 -24.32 -13.64 16.61
C GLY A 13 -23.55 -12.36 16.91
N PRO A 14 -24.18 -11.40 17.58
CA PRO A 14 -23.60 -10.10 17.88
C PRO A 14 -22.40 -10.15 18.86
N GLU A 15 -22.27 -11.25 19.61
CA GLU A 15 -21.13 -11.48 20.52
C GLU A 15 -19.87 -11.95 19.80
N ASN A 16 -20.01 -12.50 18.59
CA ASN A 16 -18.91 -13.00 17.76
C ASN A 16 -18.59 -12.10 16.59
N SER A 17 -19.27 -10.95 16.50
CA SER A 17 -19.10 -9.99 15.42
C SER A 17 -18.98 -8.56 15.93
N MET A 18 -18.28 -7.71 15.19
CA MET A 18 -18.11 -6.28 15.49
C MET A 18 -18.16 -5.46 14.20
N VAL A 19 -18.98 -4.42 14.19
CA VAL A 19 -19.08 -3.49 13.08
C VAL A 19 -18.33 -2.21 13.42
N ILE A 20 -17.20 -2.01 12.77
CA ILE A 20 -16.43 -0.77 12.84
C ILE A 20 -16.74 0.04 11.58
N HIS A 21 -17.38 1.19 11.75
CA HIS A 21 -17.79 2.04 10.66
C HIS A 21 -16.84 3.22 10.48
N LEU A 22 -16.09 3.22 9.39
CA LEU A 22 -15.20 4.32 9.05
C LEU A 22 -15.95 5.45 8.36
N THR A 23 -15.84 6.67 8.87
CA THR A 23 -16.50 7.87 8.36
C THR A 23 -15.54 9.04 8.19
N LEU A 24 -15.99 10.06 7.47
CA LEU A 24 -15.25 11.30 7.30
C LEU A 24 -15.94 12.45 8.05
N ILE A 25 -15.15 13.18 8.83
CA ILE A 25 -15.54 14.46 9.45
C ILE A 25 -14.79 15.57 8.71
N PRO A 26 -15.40 16.18 7.66
CA PRO A 26 -14.71 17.21 6.90
C PRO A 26 -14.57 18.49 7.70
N TYR A 27 -13.42 19.13 7.57
CA TYR A 27 -13.18 20.49 8.04
C TYR A 27 -13.48 21.47 6.92
N LEU A 28 -14.35 22.44 7.19
CA LEU A 28 -14.67 23.51 6.26
C LEU A 28 -13.84 24.76 6.62
N SER A 29 -12.77 25.01 5.88
CA SER A 29 -11.87 26.14 6.08
C SER A 29 -12.59 27.51 6.03
N ALA A 30 -13.63 27.61 5.21
CA ALA A 30 -14.42 28.84 5.08
C ALA A 30 -15.18 29.21 6.37
N THR A 31 -15.59 28.23 7.17
CA THR A 31 -16.35 28.46 8.43
C THR A 31 -15.53 28.11 9.67
N GLY A 32 -14.35 27.52 9.51
CA GLY A 32 -13.51 27.09 10.62
C GLY A 32 -14.09 25.92 11.44
N GLU A 33 -14.98 25.13 10.86
CA GLU A 33 -15.75 24.12 11.59
C GLU A 33 -15.61 22.70 11.04
N LEU A 34 -15.62 21.72 11.95
CA LEU A 34 -15.80 20.30 11.62
C LEU A 34 -17.28 19.97 11.43
N LYS A 35 -17.63 19.28 10.36
CA LYS A 35 -19.02 18.94 10.02
C LYS A 35 -19.34 17.47 10.33
N THR A 36 -20.20 17.25 11.32
CA THR A 36 -20.62 15.91 11.77
C THR A 36 -21.77 15.30 10.97
N LYS A 37 -22.53 16.11 10.21
CA LYS A 37 -23.69 15.64 9.44
C LYS A 37 -23.36 14.52 8.43
N PRO A 38 -22.26 14.56 7.67
CA PRO A 38 -21.91 13.46 6.75
C PRO A 38 -21.79 12.12 7.47
N THR A 39 -21.13 12.09 8.63
CA THR A 39 -21.02 10.88 9.47
C THR A 39 -22.40 10.41 9.97
N GLN A 40 -23.25 11.31 10.46
CA GLN A 40 -24.61 10.98 10.92
C GLN A 40 -25.44 10.36 9.79
N HIS A 41 -25.36 10.90 8.58
CA HIS A 41 -26.06 10.34 7.40
C HIS A 41 -25.51 8.98 7.02
N SER A 42 -24.18 8.81 7.01
CA SER A 42 -23.53 7.54 6.71
C SER A 42 -23.96 6.43 7.67
N VAL A 43 -23.96 6.72 8.98
CA VAL A 43 -24.44 5.76 10.00
C VAL A 43 -25.92 5.47 9.85
N LYS A 44 -26.75 6.48 9.54
CA LYS A 44 -28.17 6.28 9.29
C LYS A 44 -28.42 5.34 8.11
N THR A 45 -27.72 5.54 7.00
CA THR A 45 -27.78 4.65 5.83
C THR A 45 -27.37 3.22 6.17
N LEU A 46 -26.31 3.05 7.00
CA LEU A 46 -25.91 1.73 7.49
C LEU A 46 -27.04 1.06 8.29
N MET A 47 -27.70 1.82 9.17
CA MET A 47 -28.84 1.32 9.97
C MET A 47 -30.06 0.96 9.11
N GLU A 48 -30.33 1.69 8.04
CA GLU A 48 -31.38 1.37 7.07
C GLU A 48 -31.13 0.03 6.37
N LEU A 49 -29.89 -0.42 6.27
CA LEU A 49 -29.51 -1.74 5.77
C LEU A 49 -29.54 -2.84 6.85
N GLY A 50 -30.01 -2.52 8.06
CA GLY A 50 -30.08 -3.45 9.19
C GLY A 50 -28.74 -3.72 9.88
N LEU A 51 -27.74 -2.87 9.66
CA LEU A 51 -26.43 -2.94 10.32
C LEU A 51 -26.31 -1.83 11.36
N LYS A 52 -25.83 -2.17 12.55
CA LYS A 52 -25.54 -1.21 13.61
C LYS A 52 -24.03 -1.15 13.84
N ALA A 53 -23.47 0.05 13.83
CA ALA A 53 -22.08 0.23 14.20
C ALA A 53 -21.89 -0.02 15.71
N ASP A 54 -20.87 -0.78 16.08
CA ASP A 54 -20.39 -0.91 17.45
C ASP A 54 -19.38 0.21 17.75
N VAL A 55 -18.55 0.55 16.77
CA VAL A 55 -17.55 1.62 16.85
C VAL A 55 -17.63 2.48 15.58
N ILE A 56 -17.44 3.77 15.76
CA ILE A 56 -17.29 4.71 14.65
C ILE A 56 -15.85 5.25 14.67
N VAL A 57 -15.13 5.02 13.57
CA VAL A 57 -13.81 5.63 13.35
C VAL A 57 -14.01 6.87 12.50
N CYS A 58 -13.74 8.02 13.07
CA CYS A 58 -13.96 9.33 12.48
C CYS A 58 -12.66 9.87 11.90
N ARG A 59 -12.47 9.75 10.59
CA ARG A 59 -11.33 10.37 9.92
C ARG A 59 -11.53 11.88 9.85
N SER A 60 -10.50 12.63 10.27
CA SER A 60 -10.51 14.09 10.31
C SER A 60 -9.11 14.68 10.14
N GLU A 61 -9.01 15.87 9.57
CA GLU A 61 -7.76 16.65 9.50
C GLU A 61 -7.39 17.28 10.86
N ARG A 62 -8.36 17.36 11.78
CA ARG A 62 -8.21 18.02 13.09
C ARG A 62 -8.79 17.18 14.20
N GLU A 63 -8.31 17.42 15.42
CA GLU A 63 -8.82 16.77 16.62
C GLU A 63 -10.31 17.05 16.84
N LEU A 64 -11.02 16.03 17.27
CA LEU A 64 -12.44 16.14 17.66
C LEU A 64 -12.51 16.55 19.14
N THR A 65 -13.24 17.64 19.40
CA THR A 65 -13.54 18.01 20.78
C THR A 65 -14.50 17.01 21.43
N ASP A 66 -14.49 16.92 22.76
CA ASP A 66 -15.43 16.06 23.51
C ASP A 66 -16.88 16.38 23.19
N GLU A 67 -17.21 17.65 22.89
CA GLU A 67 -18.54 18.08 22.46
C GLU A 67 -18.93 17.39 21.14
N ILE A 68 -18.00 17.35 20.17
CA ILE A 68 -18.21 16.70 18.87
C ILE A 68 -18.33 15.19 19.06
N LYS A 69 -17.47 14.56 19.89
CA LYS A 69 -17.54 13.13 20.20
C LYS A 69 -18.86 12.77 20.87
N ASN A 70 -19.31 13.55 21.87
CA ASN A 70 -20.60 13.36 22.52
C ASN A 70 -21.79 13.48 21.55
N LYS A 71 -21.74 14.47 20.66
CA LYS A 71 -22.77 14.65 19.65
C LYS A 71 -22.83 13.45 18.70
N LEU A 72 -21.68 12.95 18.23
CA LEU A 72 -21.61 11.76 17.39
C LEU A 72 -22.11 10.52 18.12
N ALA A 73 -21.69 10.31 19.35
CA ALA A 73 -22.15 9.18 20.17
C ALA A 73 -23.68 9.15 20.28
N LEU A 74 -24.29 10.30 20.58
CA LEU A 74 -25.76 10.43 20.69
C LEU A 74 -26.46 10.14 19.35
N PHE A 75 -26.06 10.79 18.26
CA PHE A 75 -26.73 10.67 16.97
C PHE A 75 -26.49 9.35 16.25
N CYS A 76 -25.39 8.67 16.57
CA CYS A 76 -25.00 7.41 15.95
C CYS A 76 -25.30 6.18 16.83
N ASN A 77 -25.90 6.38 18.00
CA ASN A 77 -26.28 5.32 18.95
C ASN A 77 -25.08 4.42 19.37
N VAL A 78 -23.92 5.02 19.60
CA VAL A 78 -22.72 4.36 20.13
C VAL A 78 -22.32 4.98 21.48
N ARG A 79 -21.51 4.29 22.28
CA ARG A 79 -20.93 4.87 23.48
C ARG A 79 -19.91 5.95 23.11
N PHE A 80 -19.62 6.86 24.02
CA PHE A 80 -18.62 7.93 23.83
C PHE A 80 -17.23 7.37 23.51
N ASP A 81 -16.81 6.34 24.24
CA ASP A 81 -15.53 5.64 24.07
C ASP A 81 -15.46 4.78 22.79
N CYS A 82 -16.59 4.57 22.11
CA CYS A 82 -16.67 3.95 20.80
C CYS A 82 -16.64 4.96 19.63
N VAL A 83 -16.44 6.26 19.91
CA VAL A 83 -16.19 7.30 18.90
C VAL A 83 -14.68 7.54 18.84
N ILE A 84 -14.01 6.85 17.95
CA ILE A 84 -12.57 6.87 17.77
C ILE A 84 -12.21 7.92 16.73
N GLN A 85 -11.34 8.86 17.06
CA GLN A 85 -10.82 9.78 16.07
C GLN A 85 -9.64 9.18 15.30
N SER A 86 -9.56 9.47 14.02
CA SER A 86 -8.43 9.12 13.13
C SER A 86 -7.97 10.36 12.41
N ILE A 87 -7.07 11.11 13.05
CA ILE A 87 -6.48 12.31 12.45
C ILE A 87 -5.40 11.93 11.42
N ASP A 88 -5.15 12.83 10.48
CA ASP A 88 -4.10 12.65 9.50
C ASP A 88 -2.74 12.55 10.20
N VAL A 89 -1.93 11.60 9.76
CA VAL A 89 -0.61 11.30 10.31
C VAL A 89 0.45 11.34 9.21
N GLU A 90 1.70 11.47 9.61
CA GLU A 90 2.83 11.57 8.68
C GLU A 90 3.01 10.30 7.84
N THR A 91 2.75 9.15 8.44
CA THR A 91 2.82 7.85 7.77
C THR A 91 1.68 6.94 8.22
N ILE A 92 1.21 6.07 7.32
CA ILE A 92 0.19 5.07 7.65
C ILE A 92 0.63 4.14 8.81
N TYR A 93 1.93 4.01 9.03
CA TYR A 93 2.50 3.19 10.11
C TYR A 93 2.34 3.82 11.51
N ASP A 94 1.99 5.11 11.61
CA ASP A 94 1.59 5.75 12.87
C ASP A 94 0.15 5.36 13.30
N VAL A 95 -0.70 4.97 12.35
CA VAL A 95 -2.12 4.70 12.60
C VAL A 95 -2.36 3.68 13.72
N PRO A 96 -1.66 2.52 13.79
CA PRO A 96 -1.87 1.58 14.89
C PRO A 96 -1.65 2.18 16.29
N ILE A 97 -0.62 3.02 16.45
CA ILE A 97 -0.35 3.71 17.71
C ILE A 97 -1.51 4.68 18.03
N LYS A 98 -1.94 5.47 17.05
CA LYS A 98 -3.05 6.41 17.23
C LYS A 98 -4.37 5.72 17.57
N MET A 99 -4.66 4.58 16.93
CA MET A 99 -5.86 3.80 17.26
C MET A 99 -5.81 3.23 18.68
N MET A 100 -4.63 2.79 19.13
CA MET A 100 -4.42 2.36 20.52
C MET A 100 -4.59 3.53 21.49
N ASP A 101 -3.98 4.70 21.21
CA ASP A 101 -4.10 5.89 22.06
C ASP A 101 -5.57 6.32 22.24
N GLU A 102 -6.39 6.14 21.19
CA GLU A 102 -7.85 6.39 21.22
C GLU A 102 -8.65 5.25 21.87
N GLY A 103 -8.02 4.12 22.22
CA GLY A 103 -8.66 3.00 22.90
C GLY A 103 -9.46 2.04 22.01
N LEU A 104 -9.20 2.00 20.68
CA LEU A 104 -9.88 1.07 19.78
C LEU A 104 -9.62 -0.40 20.16
N ASP A 105 -8.41 -0.72 20.61
CA ASP A 105 -8.03 -2.03 21.13
C ASP A 105 -8.86 -2.40 22.37
N LYS A 106 -9.02 -1.49 23.33
CA LYS A 106 -9.76 -1.71 24.57
C LYS A 106 -11.23 -2.01 24.30
N VAL A 107 -11.92 -1.17 23.53
CA VAL A 107 -13.34 -1.39 23.19
C VAL A 107 -13.54 -2.67 22.37
N THR A 108 -12.54 -3.07 21.57
CA THR A 108 -12.57 -4.33 20.82
C THR A 108 -12.45 -5.53 21.76
N LEU A 109 -11.47 -5.53 22.66
CA LEU A 109 -11.27 -6.59 23.65
C LEU A 109 -12.50 -6.73 24.57
N GLU A 110 -13.06 -5.60 25.04
CA GLU A 110 -14.28 -5.58 25.83
C GLU A 110 -15.46 -6.22 25.07
N LYS A 111 -15.65 -5.85 23.81
CA LYS A 111 -16.74 -6.39 22.96
C LYS A 111 -16.67 -7.93 22.86
N PHE A 112 -15.49 -8.46 22.65
CA PHE A 112 -15.28 -9.91 22.52
C PHE A 112 -15.02 -10.62 23.86
N LYS A 113 -15.12 -9.90 25.00
CA LYS A 113 -14.86 -10.43 26.34
C LYS A 113 -13.50 -11.10 26.46
N ILE A 114 -12.52 -10.59 25.74
CA ILE A 114 -11.11 -11.02 25.80
C ILE A 114 -10.44 -10.24 26.92
N LYS A 115 -9.68 -10.96 27.76
CA LYS A 115 -8.95 -10.33 28.86
C LYS A 115 -7.98 -9.28 28.32
N GLU A 116 -8.09 -8.07 28.80
CA GLU A 116 -7.19 -6.98 28.46
C GLU A 116 -5.74 -7.31 28.86
N SER A 117 -4.82 -7.02 27.97
CA SER A 117 -3.38 -7.06 28.23
C SER A 117 -2.74 -5.86 27.52
N GLU A 118 -1.76 -5.26 28.16
CA GLU A 118 -1.01 -4.19 27.50
C GLU A 118 -0.22 -4.74 26.31
N PRO A 119 -0.41 -4.18 25.11
CA PRO A 119 0.31 -4.63 23.93
C PRO A 119 1.78 -4.20 23.99
N ASN A 120 2.70 -5.12 23.69
CA ASN A 120 4.11 -4.76 23.52
C ASN A 120 4.34 -4.26 22.09
N LEU A 121 4.46 -2.95 21.94
CA LEU A 121 4.71 -2.27 20.67
C LEU A 121 6.15 -1.78 20.50
N ASP A 122 7.11 -2.26 21.29
CA ASP A 122 8.50 -1.78 21.25
C ASP A 122 9.12 -1.96 19.86
N LYS A 123 8.91 -3.11 19.22
CA LYS A 123 9.38 -3.36 17.85
C LYS A 123 8.75 -2.40 16.85
N TRP A 124 7.45 -2.11 16.99
CA TRP A 124 6.75 -1.18 16.12
C TRP A 124 7.21 0.26 16.29
N LYS A 125 7.40 0.68 17.54
CA LYS A 125 7.95 2.01 17.87
C LYS A 125 9.38 2.18 17.34
N ASN A 126 10.20 1.13 17.45
CA ASN A 126 11.56 1.12 16.88
C ASN A 126 11.53 1.22 15.33
N PHE A 127 10.63 0.49 14.68
CA PHE A 127 10.40 0.61 13.24
C PHE A 127 10.03 2.05 12.85
N LEU A 128 9.06 2.67 13.55
CA LEU A 128 8.67 4.06 13.32
C LEU A 128 9.83 5.04 13.53
N HIS A 129 10.64 4.80 14.55
CA HIS A 129 11.82 5.63 14.82
C HIS A 129 12.82 5.57 13.65
N LYS A 130 13.16 4.38 13.18
CA LYS A 130 14.04 4.19 12.01
C LYS A 130 13.45 4.81 10.74
N LEU A 131 12.14 4.61 10.49
CA LEU A 131 11.45 5.16 9.34
C LEU A 131 11.52 6.70 9.28
N LYS A 132 11.36 7.35 10.43
CA LYS A 132 11.34 8.83 10.55
C LYS A 132 12.74 9.44 10.62
N ASN A 133 13.76 8.65 10.95
CA ASN A 133 15.13 9.11 11.15
C ASN A 133 16.13 8.33 10.28
N PRO A 134 15.98 8.32 8.94
CA PRO A 134 16.93 7.65 8.07
C PRO A 134 18.29 8.35 8.11
N THR A 135 19.37 7.58 8.04
CA THR A 135 20.77 8.09 8.10
C THR A 135 21.22 8.68 6.76
N HIS A 136 20.72 8.16 5.64
CA HIS A 136 21.01 8.63 4.29
C HIS A 136 19.89 8.28 3.32
N GLN A 137 20.05 8.64 2.05
CA GLN A 137 19.07 8.40 0.99
C GLN A 137 19.68 7.61 -0.15
N ILE A 138 18.89 6.71 -0.75
CA ILE A 138 19.20 6.03 -2.01
C ILE A 138 18.08 6.24 -3.03
N ASN A 139 18.43 6.16 -4.31
CA ASN A 139 17.53 6.33 -5.44
C ASN A 139 17.35 5.01 -6.17
N ILE A 140 16.13 4.49 -6.18
CA ILE A 140 15.77 3.23 -6.86
C ILE A 140 14.91 3.53 -8.08
N GLY A 141 15.35 3.08 -9.25
CA GLY A 141 14.54 3.15 -10.47
C GLY A 141 13.55 2.01 -10.53
N LEU A 142 12.26 2.31 -10.60
CA LEU A 142 11.19 1.35 -10.83
C LEU A 142 10.75 1.42 -12.30
N VAL A 143 11.19 0.46 -13.11
CA VAL A 143 10.89 0.39 -14.54
C VAL A 143 9.64 -0.45 -14.77
N GLY A 144 8.56 0.17 -15.22
CA GLY A 144 7.25 -0.47 -15.37
C GLY A 144 6.39 0.14 -16.46
N LYS A 145 5.20 -0.45 -16.66
CA LYS A 145 4.21 0.04 -17.64
C LYS A 145 3.19 1.01 -17.04
N TYR A 146 2.86 0.81 -15.77
CA TYR A 146 1.74 1.47 -15.09
C TYR A 146 2.24 2.41 -14.00
N VAL A 147 3.35 3.08 -14.27
CA VAL A 147 4.05 3.95 -13.30
C VAL A 147 3.30 5.27 -13.00
N GLU A 148 2.28 5.57 -13.78
CA GLU A 148 1.39 6.73 -13.58
C GLU A 148 0.24 6.44 -12.60
N LEU A 149 0.04 5.16 -12.27
CA LEU A 149 -0.99 4.71 -11.34
C LEU A 149 -0.33 4.24 -10.05
N ASP A 150 -0.38 5.06 -9.01
CA ASP A 150 0.29 4.80 -7.72
C ASP A 150 -0.06 3.44 -7.12
N ASP A 151 -1.30 2.98 -7.30
CA ASP A 151 -1.77 1.69 -6.78
C ASP A 151 -1.20 0.47 -7.51
N SER A 152 -0.74 0.63 -8.76
CA SER A 152 -0.28 -0.51 -9.58
C SER A 152 0.94 -1.22 -8.99
N TYR A 153 1.78 -0.49 -8.29
CA TYR A 153 3.01 -1.00 -7.69
C TYR A 153 3.06 -0.80 -6.18
N LYS A 154 1.91 -0.62 -5.54
CA LYS A 154 1.79 -0.32 -4.11
C LYS A 154 2.60 -1.28 -3.23
N SER A 155 2.47 -2.59 -3.45
CA SER A 155 3.22 -3.59 -2.69
C SER A 155 4.73 -3.49 -2.85
N ILE A 156 5.22 -3.11 -4.05
CA ILE A 156 6.66 -2.90 -4.29
C ILE A 156 7.13 -1.65 -3.55
N LEU A 157 6.36 -0.56 -3.63
CA LEU A 157 6.67 0.70 -2.94
C LEU A 157 6.71 0.50 -1.42
N GLU A 158 5.72 -0.17 -0.85
CA GLU A 158 5.70 -0.49 0.59
C GLU A 158 6.86 -1.42 1.00
N SER A 159 7.18 -2.43 0.17
CA SER A 159 8.33 -3.29 0.42
C SER A 159 9.66 -2.52 0.44
N LEU A 160 9.79 -1.50 -0.41
CA LEU A 160 10.96 -0.61 -0.41
C LEU A 160 11.01 0.28 0.83
N ILE A 161 9.87 0.75 1.33
CA ILE A 161 9.78 1.46 2.61
C ILE A 161 10.26 0.55 3.75
N HIS A 162 9.76 -0.69 3.81
CA HIS A 162 10.16 -1.66 4.84
C HIS A 162 11.67 -1.97 4.78
N ALA A 163 12.17 -2.26 3.58
CA ALA A 163 13.59 -2.54 3.39
C ALA A 163 14.47 -1.33 3.74
N GLY A 164 14.04 -0.14 3.33
CA GLY A 164 14.72 1.12 3.67
C GLY A 164 14.74 1.35 5.18
N THR A 165 13.62 1.15 5.85
CA THR A 165 13.51 1.33 7.30
C THR A 165 14.43 0.38 8.06
N GLU A 166 14.49 -0.90 7.68
CA GLU A 166 15.37 -1.87 8.34
C GLU A 166 16.85 -1.53 8.15
N ASN A 167 17.21 -0.97 6.99
CA ASN A 167 18.57 -0.51 6.70
C ASN A 167 18.82 0.96 7.08
N GLU A 168 17.89 1.63 7.76
CA GLU A 168 17.97 3.03 8.19
C GLU A 168 18.22 4.01 7.02
N VAL A 169 17.62 3.71 5.86
CA VAL A 169 17.80 4.43 4.60
C VAL A 169 16.47 4.95 4.08
N LYS A 170 16.41 6.21 3.65
CA LYS A 170 15.29 6.74 2.89
C LYS A 170 15.38 6.27 1.44
N VAL A 171 14.46 5.42 1.01
CA VAL A 171 14.38 5.01 -0.39
C VAL A 171 13.51 6.01 -1.17
N VAL A 172 14.12 6.66 -2.16
CA VAL A 172 13.40 7.50 -3.12
C VAL A 172 13.20 6.70 -4.40
N VAL A 173 11.95 6.43 -4.75
CA VAL A 173 11.60 5.68 -5.95
C VAL A 173 11.39 6.62 -7.12
N LYS A 174 12.15 6.39 -8.21
CA LYS A 174 11.98 7.07 -9.48
C LYS A 174 11.22 6.17 -10.44
N SER A 175 9.95 6.47 -10.66
CA SER A 175 9.09 5.75 -11.59
C SER A 175 9.49 6.03 -13.04
N ILE A 176 9.71 4.98 -13.83
CA ILE A 176 10.25 5.07 -15.20
C ILE A 176 9.37 4.22 -16.11
N HIS A 177 8.74 4.87 -17.08
CA HIS A 177 7.87 4.21 -18.03
C HIS A 177 8.67 3.40 -19.06
N SER A 178 8.50 2.08 -19.07
CA SER A 178 9.30 1.18 -19.90
C SER A 178 9.12 1.38 -21.42
N GLU A 179 7.96 1.88 -21.86
CA GLU A 179 7.71 2.14 -23.30
C GLU A 179 8.52 3.31 -23.86
N TYR A 180 8.95 4.21 -22.98
CA TYR A 180 9.71 5.40 -23.37
C TYR A 180 11.21 5.24 -23.14
N LEU A 181 11.68 4.00 -22.90
CA LEU A 181 13.09 3.68 -22.80
C LEU A 181 13.63 3.14 -24.12
N ASP A 182 14.69 3.77 -24.60
CA ASP A 182 15.45 3.37 -25.78
C ASP A 182 16.95 3.51 -25.52
N LYS A 183 17.77 3.09 -26.48
CA LYS A 183 19.25 3.13 -26.36
C LYS A 183 19.81 4.54 -26.32
N GLU A 184 19.09 5.55 -26.79
CA GLU A 184 19.55 6.93 -26.86
C GLU A 184 19.32 7.65 -25.52
N ASN A 185 18.20 7.33 -24.85
CA ASN A 185 17.78 8.02 -23.63
C ASN A 185 18.08 7.28 -22.32
N ILE A 186 18.38 5.97 -22.38
CA ILE A 186 18.54 5.09 -21.21
C ILE A 186 19.55 5.64 -20.20
N SER A 187 20.72 6.08 -20.66
CA SER A 187 21.77 6.61 -19.78
C SER A 187 21.32 7.88 -19.03
N LYS A 188 20.49 8.72 -19.67
CA LYS A 188 19.94 9.91 -19.02
C LYS A 188 18.82 9.56 -18.03
N LYS A 189 17.95 8.62 -18.40
CA LYS A 189 16.78 8.22 -17.59
C LYS A 189 17.18 7.45 -16.33
N LEU A 190 18.23 6.62 -16.41
CA LEU A 190 18.71 5.79 -15.30
C LEU A 190 19.97 6.35 -14.60
N PHE A 191 20.32 7.60 -14.90
CA PHE A 191 21.48 8.25 -14.29
C PHE A 191 21.31 8.43 -12.78
N GLN A 192 22.35 8.17 -12.03
CA GLN A 192 22.42 8.31 -10.56
C GLN A 192 21.39 7.45 -9.80
N LEU A 193 21.08 6.27 -10.33
CA LEU A 193 20.32 5.28 -9.57
C LEU A 193 21.28 4.35 -8.84
N ASP A 194 20.95 4.09 -7.57
CA ASP A 194 21.69 3.15 -6.71
C ASP A 194 21.22 1.71 -6.92
N GLY A 195 20.03 1.52 -7.52
CA GLY A 195 19.47 0.23 -7.89
C GLY A 195 18.33 0.35 -8.90
N ILE A 196 18.06 -0.74 -9.62
CA ILE A 196 16.99 -0.81 -10.62
C ILE A 196 16.10 -2.00 -10.34
N ILE A 197 14.79 -1.75 -10.26
CA ILE A 197 13.76 -2.79 -10.20
C ILE A 197 13.00 -2.78 -11.53
N VAL A 198 12.92 -3.93 -12.18
CA VAL A 198 12.04 -4.11 -13.33
C VAL A 198 10.76 -4.82 -12.87
N ALA A 199 9.66 -4.08 -12.94
CA ALA A 199 8.38 -4.44 -12.38
C ALA A 199 7.68 -5.59 -13.15
N PRO A 200 6.73 -6.29 -12.50
CA PRO A 200 5.85 -7.28 -13.15
C PRO A 200 4.98 -6.64 -14.25
N GLY A 201 4.24 -7.45 -14.96
CA GLY A 201 3.27 -7.02 -15.97
C GLY A 201 2.99 -8.12 -16.99
N PHE A 202 2.02 -7.87 -17.88
CA PHE A 202 1.60 -8.79 -18.92
C PHE A 202 1.61 -8.13 -20.30
N GLY A 203 1.63 -8.96 -21.36
CA GLY A 203 1.57 -8.52 -22.75
C GLY A 203 2.87 -7.88 -23.26
N GLN A 204 2.90 -7.56 -24.54
CA GLN A 204 4.12 -7.22 -25.28
C GLN A 204 4.58 -5.76 -25.12
N ARG A 205 3.70 -4.87 -24.67
CA ARG A 205 3.96 -3.42 -24.56
C ARG A 205 5.11 -3.14 -23.56
N GLY A 206 6.10 -2.36 -23.97
CA GLY A 206 7.23 -1.91 -23.14
C GLY A 206 8.25 -3.00 -22.76
N LEU A 207 8.25 -4.17 -23.45
CA LEU A 207 9.22 -5.24 -23.20
C LEU A 207 10.64 -4.84 -23.60
N ASP A 208 10.80 -4.19 -24.76
CA ASP A 208 12.11 -3.77 -25.24
C ASP A 208 12.77 -2.79 -24.27
N GLY A 209 12.01 -1.82 -23.76
CA GLY A 209 12.52 -0.91 -22.74
C GLY A 209 12.93 -1.60 -21.44
N LYS A 210 12.19 -2.64 -21.02
CA LYS A 210 12.60 -3.47 -19.88
C LYS A 210 13.91 -4.22 -20.14
N ILE A 211 14.07 -4.82 -21.31
CA ILE A 211 15.31 -5.49 -21.73
C ILE A 211 16.48 -4.51 -21.76
N ILE A 212 16.29 -3.31 -22.32
CA ILE A 212 17.31 -2.26 -22.37
C ILE A 212 17.68 -1.81 -20.94
N ALA A 213 16.72 -1.70 -20.02
CA ALA A 213 17.00 -1.37 -18.63
C ALA A 213 17.81 -2.45 -17.90
N VAL A 214 17.52 -3.72 -18.17
CA VAL A 214 18.31 -4.87 -17.67
C VAL A 214 19.76 -4.80 -18.21
N GLU A 215 19.92 -4.61 -19.52
CA GLU A 215 21.24 -4.47 -20.14
C GLU A 215 22.04 -3.33 -19.51
N TYR A 216 21.41 -2.17 -19.32
CA TYR A 216 22.02 -1.02 -18.67
C TYR A 216 22.50 -1.34 -17.25
N ALA A 217 21.63 -1.97 -16.44
CA ALA A 217 21.97 -2.37 -15.07
C ALA A 217 23.17 -3.32 -15.05
N ARG A 218 23.18 -4.35 -15.90
CA ARG A 218 24.25 -5.34 -16.00
C ARG A 218 25.57 -4.71 -16.45
N VAL A 219 25.55 -3.91 -17.51
CA VAL A 219 26.78 -3.30 -18.08
C VAL A 219 27.38 -2.30 -17.12
N ASN A 220 26.57 -1.50 -16.43
CA ASN A 220 27.01 -0.49 -15.47
C ASN A 220 27.17 -1.03 -14.03
N LYS A 221 26.95 -2.35 -13.81
CA LYS A 221 27.07 -3.01 -12.50
C LYS A 221 26.18 -2.37 -11.43
N ILE A 222 25.00 -1.91 -11.82
CA ILE A 222 23.99 -1.37 -10.89
C ILE A 222 23.23 -2.55 -10.28
N PRO A 223 22.99 -2.59 -8.95
CA PRO A 223 22.13 -3.57 -8.31
C PRO A 223 20.79 -3.70 -9.01
N PHE A 224 20.35 -4.93 -9.29
CA PHE A 224 19.18 -5.20 -10.10
C PHE A 224 18.25 -6.23 -9.45
N LEU A 225 16.94 -5.98 -9.52
CA LEU A 225 15.89 -6.94 -9.17
C LEU A 225 14.84 -6.99 -10.28
N GLY A 226 14.63 -8.17 -10.84
CA GLY A 226 13.51 -8.43 -11.76
C GLY A 226 12.38 -9.18 -11.06
N ILE A 227 11.16 -8.66 -11.09
CA ILE A 227 9.99 -9.27 -10.47
C ILE A 227 9.09 -9.85 -11.58
N CYS A 228 8.78 -11.16 -11.52
CA CYS A 228 7.92 -11.86 -12.48
C CYS A 228 8.38 -11.62 -13.93
N LEU A 229 7.65 -10.85 -14.72
CA LEU A 229 8.04 -10.45 -16.08
C LEU A 229 9.43 -9.77 -16.11
N GLY A 230 9.78 -9.01 -15.08
CA GLY A 230 11.11 -8.39 -14.97
C GLY A 230 12.23 -9.41 -14.87
N MET A 231 12.04 -10.50 -14.14
CA MET A 231 12.96 -11.64 -14.10
C MET A 231 13.06 -12.32 -15.47
N GLN A 232 11.94 -12.54 -16.15
CA GLN A 232 11.92 -13.11 -17.50
C GLN A 232 12.74 -12.24 -18.49
N MET A 233 12.59 -10.90 -18.41
CA MET A 233 13.37 -9.98 -19.24
C MET A 233 14.87 -10.06 -18.95
N ALA A 234 15.26 -10.31 -17.70
CA ALA A 234 16.66 -10.50 -17.34
C ALA A 234 17.25 -11.79 -17.94
N VAL A 235 16.49 -12.88 -17.91
CA VAL A 235 16.90 -14.16 -18.55
C VAL A 235 17.06 -13.97 -20.06
N ILE A 236 16.10 -13.33 -20.71
CA ILE A 236 16.12 -13.07 -22.16
C ILE A 236 17.29 -12.16 -22.52
N GLU A 237 17.51 -11.08 -21.78
CA GLU A 237 18.64 -10.16 -22.01
C GLU A 237 19.97 -10.91 -21.92
N TYR A 238 20.17 -11.67 -20.86
CA TYR A 238 21.38 -12.43 -20.65
C TYR A 238 21.62 -13.47 -21.75
N ALA A 239 20.58 -14.20 -22.13
CA ALA A 239 20.64 -15.17 -23.22
C ALA A 239 21.04 -14.49 -24.55
N ARG A 240 20.44 -13.36 -24.89
CA ARG A 240 20.72 -12.63 -26.14
C ARG A 240 22.10 -12.01 -26.16
N ASN A 241 22.45 -11.27 -25.12
CA ASN A 241 23.63 -10.40 -25.16
C ASN A 241 24.87 -11.07 -24.59
N VAL A 242 24.78 -12.01 -23.64
CA VAL A 242 25.92 -12.70 -23.05
C VAL A 242 26.12 -14.06 -23.71
N LYS A 243 25.07 -14.88 -23.80
CA LYS A 243 25.15 -16.23 -24.41
C LYS A 243 25.05 -16.25 -25.93
N LYS A 244 24.80 -15.09 -26.56
CA LYS A 244 24.70 -14.92 -28.03
C LYS A 244 23.57 -15.71 -28.69
N MET A 245 22.53 -16.07 -27.92
CA MET A 245 21.31 -16.70 -28.39
C MET A 245 20.37 -15.64 -28.96
N ARG A 246 20.62 -15.19 -30.19
CA ARG A 246 19.99 -14.02 -30.78
C ARG A 246 18.45 -14.05 -30.78
N TYR A 247 17.87 -15.23 -30.85
CA TYR A 247 16.42 -15.42 -30.94
C TYR A 247 15.79 -15.86 -29.60
N ALA A 248 16.57 -15.81 -28.49
CA ALA A 248 16.07 -16.15 -27.17
C ALA A 248 14.83 -15.33 -26.80
N ASN A 249 13.77 -16.01 -26.36
CA ASN A 249 12.52 -15.37 -25.96
C ASN A 249 11.75 -16.29 -25.00
N SER A 250 10.60 -15.80 -24.52
CA SER A 250 9.60 -16.58 -23.77
C SER A 250 8.48 -17.02 -24.72
N THR A 251 7.98 -18.25 -24.53
CA THR A 251 6.80 -18.75 -25.26
C THR A 251 5.53 -18.02 -24.87
N GLU A 252 5.45 -17.41 -23.68
CA GLU A 252 4.37 -16.49 -23.28
C GLU A 252 4.32 -15.25 -24.16
N ILE A 253 5.49 -14.74 -24.59
CA ILE A 253 5.61 -13.54 -25.43
C ILE A 253 5.46 -13.87 -26.92
N SER A 254 6.02 -15.01 -27.33
CA SER A 254 6.00 -15.47 -28.72
C SER A 254 5.91 -16.99 -28.76
N GLU A 255 4.73 -17.54 -29.01
CA GLU A 255 4.46 -18.99 -29.08
C GLU A 255 5.40 -19.75 -30.02
N LYS A 256 5.90 -19.08 -31.06
CA LYS A 256 6.78 -19.66 -32.09
C LYS A 256 8.21 -19.14 -31.98
N CYS A 257 8.70 -18.86 -30.75
CA CYS A 257 10.09 -18.44 -30.60
C CYS A 257 11.07 -19.57 -30.93
N LYS A 258 12.17 -19.22 -31.61
CA LYS A 258 13.15 -20.19 -32.07
C LYS A 258 13.98 -20.78 -30.93
N ASP A 259 14.33 -19.94 -29.95
CA ASP A 259 15.17 -20.30 -28.82
C ASP A 259 14.38 -19.99 -27.53
N PRO A 260 13.45 -20.85 -27.08
CA PRO A 260 12.72 -20.64 -25.85
C PRO A 260 13.64 -20.79 -24.64
N VAL A 261 13.86 -19.69 -23.91
CA VAL A 261 14.62 -19.68 -22.64
C VAL A 261 13.71 -19.59 -21.42
N ILE A 262 12.43 -19.33 -21.67
CA ILE A 262 11.33 -19.37 -20.70
C ILE A 262 10.17 -20.07 -21.39
N ASP A 263 9.70 -21.16 -20.80
CA ASP A 263 8.66 -22.02 -21.36
C ASP A 263 7.78 -22.59 -20.24
N LEU A 264 6.66 -23.20 -20.63
CA LEU A 264 5.82 -23.97 -19.74
C LEU A 264 6.58 -25.19 -19.23
N MET A 265 6.40 -25.49 -17.95
CA MET A 265 6.89 -26.78 -17.41
C MET A 265 6.04 -27.92 -17.98
N THR A 266 6.71 -28.90 -18.58
CA THR A 266 6.11 -30.15 -19.09
C THR A 266 5.91 -31.16 -17.97
#